data_716b2d690a2d7dd1e5ad35959d8259fa
#
_entry.id   716b2d690a2d7dd1e5ad35959d8259fa
#
_cell.length_a   1.000
_cell.length_b   1.000
_cell.length_c   1.000
_cell.angle_alpha   90.00
_cell.angle_beta   90.00
_cell.angle_gamma   90.00
#
_symmetry.space_group_name_H-M   'P 1'
#
loop_
_entity.id
_entity.type
_entity.pdbx_description
1 polymer ?
#
loop_
_entity_poly.entity_id
_entity_poly.type
_entity_poly.pdbx_seq_one_letter_code
_entity_poly.pdbx_strand_id
1 'polypeptide(L)'
;KLFSFGNFLTVWRPMEKTVVLSKPDCVQKKIMGEVIKRFENQGFQVIGCKMMRLDEAILRDHYSHLTEFPFFSEILGFMQSSPILAIALEGEAIIQKVRDLIGPTDSTAAAKGTVRGDLGEDKMRNVVHASDAPEAAEAELKRFFDAGELMA
;
A
#
# COMPACT_ATOMS: atom_id res chain seq x y z
N LYS A 1 -53.68 -0.14 3.76
CA LYS A 1 -52.51 0.57 3.18
C LYS A 1 -51.28 -0.06 3.79
N LEU A 2 -50.64 -0.93 3.02
CA LEU A 2 -49.37 -1.56 3.36
C LEU A 2 -48.25 -0.57 2.98
N PHE A 3 -47.51 -0.09 3.95
CA PHE A 3 -46.24 0.60 3.72
C PHE A 3 -45.14 -0.45 3.59
N SER A 4 -44.66 -0.63 2.37
CA SER A 4 -43.48 -1.42 2.09
C SER A 4 -42.25 -0.56 2.49
N PHE A 5 -41.60 -0.91 3.58
CA PHE A 5 -40.25 -0.42 3.88
C PHE A 5 -39.27 -1.23 3.05
N GLY A 6 -38.71 -0.61 2.05
CA GLY A 6 -37.65 -1.23 1.25
C GLY A 6 -36.51 -1.71 2.14
N ASN A 7 -36.18 -3.00 2.00
CA ASN A 7 -35.03 -3.62 2.62
C ASN A 7 -33.73 -3.00 2.01
N PHE A 8 -33.25 -1.91 2.59
CA PHE A 8 -31.85 -1.55 2.46
C PHE A 8 -31.08 -2.49 3.39
N LEU A 9 -30.64 -3.61 2.86
CA LEU A 9 -29.57 -4.39 3.47
C LEU A 9 -28.32 -3.53 3.42
N THR A 10 -28.10 -2.77 4.47
CA THR A 10 -26.82 -2.07 4.66
C THR A 10 -25.79 -3.17 4.91
N VAL A 11 -25.06 -3.53 3.86
CA VAL A 11 -23.91 -4.45 3.99
C VAL A 11 -22.90 -3.73 4.86
N TRP A 12 -22.85 -4.13 6.14
CA TRP A 12 -21.84 -3.62 7.06
C TRP A 12 -20.45 -3.99 6.51
N ARG A 13 -19.64 -3.00 6.22
CA ARG A 13 -18.27 -3.18 5.79
C ARG A 13 -17.36 -2.74 6.94
N PRO A 14 -16.47 -3.60 7.40
CA PRO A 14 -15.57 -3.23 8.49
C PRO A 14 -14.67 -2.07 8.08
N MET A 15 -14.43 -1.17 9.04
CA MET A 15 -13.32 -0.23 8.94
C MET A 15 -12.03 -1.01 9.08
N GLU A 16 -11.16 -0.86 8.11
CA GLU A 16 -9.88 -1.54 8.02
C GLU A 16 -8.76 -0.52 7.97
N LYS A 17 -7.56 -0.96 8.32
CA LYS A 17 -6.31 -0.20 8.14
C LYS A 17 -5.40 -0.97 7.21
N THR A 18 -4.60 -0.26 6.44
CA THR A 18 -3.61 -0.84 5.54
C THR A 18 -2.36 0.00 5.46
N VAL A 19 -1.26 -0.62 5.04
CA VAL A 19 0.01 0.06 4.78
C VAL A 19 0.26 0.12 3.28
N VAL A 20 0.72 1.26 2.83
CA VAL A 20 1.30 1.47 1.51
C VAL A 20 2.71 2.00 1.68
N LEU A 21 3.67 1.42 0.96
CA LEU A 21 5.03 1.95 0.86
C LEU A 21 5.22 2.54 -0.53
N SER A 22 5.43 3.86 -0.62
CA SER A 22 5.96 4.45 -1.86
C SER A 22 7.42 4.06 -1.97
N LYS A 23 7.73 3.23 -2.97
CA LYS A 23 9.02 2.57 -3.15
C LYS A 23 10.10 3.55 -3.64
N PRO A 24 11.38 3.16 -3.67
CA PRO A 24 12.46 4.03 -4.13
C PRO A 24 12.22 4.68 -5.49
N ASP A 25 11.67 3.97 -6.46
CA ASP A 25 11.34 4.51 -7.77
C ASP A 25 10.30 5.63 -7.71
N CYS A 26 9.29 5.51 -6.85
CA CYS A 26 8.30 6.56 -6.60
C CYS A 26 8.94 7.83 -6.04
N VAL A 27 9.82 7.67 -5.05
CA VAL A 27 10.52 8.80 -4.42
C VAL A 27 11.49 9.47 -5.39
N GLN A 28 12.28 8.68 -6.11
CA GLN A 28 13.26 9.17 -7.10
C GLN A 28 12.60 9.90 -8.26
N LYS A 29 11.44 9.41 -8.73
CA LYS A 29 10.64 10.05 -9.78
C LYS A 29 9.86 11.28 -9.29
N LYS A 30 9.86 11.56 -7.98
CA LYS A 30 9.15 12.69 -7.36
C LYS A 30 7.62 12.66 -7.60
N ILE A 31 7.04 11.46 -7.53
CA ILE A 31 5.61 11.22 -7.78
C ILE A 31 4.83 10.80 -6.52
N MET A 32 5.42 10.91 -5.32
CA MET A 32 4.74 10.60 -4.05
C MET A 32 3.42 11.37 -3.91
N GLY A 33 3.42 12.65 -4.24
CA GLY A 33 2.23 13.50 -4.17
C GLY A 33 1.10 13.03 -5.08
N GLU A 34 1.41 12.51 -6.28
CA GLU A 34 0.41 11.93 -7.18
C GLU A 34 -0.21 10.66 -6.58
N VAL A 35 0.59 9.82 -5.95
CA VAL A 35 0.12 8.60 -5.27
C VAL A 35 -0.83 8.96 -4.12
N ILE A 36 -0.43 9.88 -3.25
CA ILE A 36 -1.26 10.33 -2.12
C ILE A 36 -2.57 10.94 -2.63
N LYS A 37 -2.50 11.81 -3.63
CA LYS A 37 -3.69 12.41 -4.25
C LYS A 37 -4.69 11.38 -4.74
N ARG A 38 -4.23 10.28 -5.34
CA ARG A 38 -5.12 9.20 -5.80
C ARG A 38 -5.83 8.51 -4.65
N PHE A 39 -5.16 8.30 -3.51
CA PHE A 39 -5.80 7.76 -2.32
C PHE A 39 -6.83 8.72 -1.72
N GLU A 40 -6.50 10.00 -1.61
CA GLU A 40 -7.42 11.02 -1.10
C GLU A 40 -8.65 11.20 -2.01
N ASN A 41 -8.47 11.15 -3.33
CA ASN A 41 -9.58 11.21 -4.30
C ASN A 41 -10.56 10.02 -4.18
N GLN A 42 -10.12 8.89 -3.63
CA GLN A 42 -11.00 7.75 -3.31
C GLN A 42 -11.68 7.88 -1.94
N GLY A 43 -11.43 8.96 -1.21
CA GLY A 43 -11.96 9.17 0.13
C GLY A 43 -11.23 8.36 1.21
N PHE A 44 -10.04 7.82 0.92
CA PHE A 44 -9.24 7.12 1.92
C PHE A 44 -8.63 8.12 2.89
N GLN A 45 -8.69 7.80 4.18
CA GLN A 45 -8.10 8.64 5.21
C GLN A 45 -6.64 8.26 5.46
N VAL A 46 -5.73 9.23 5.34
CA VAL A 46 -4.35 9.06 5.78
C VAL A 46 -4.31 9.22 7.29
N ILE A 47 -3.86 8.18 7.99
CA ILE A 47 -3.74 8.17 9.46
C ILE A 47 -2.31 8.12 9.95
N GLY A 48 -1.34 7.94 9.06
CA GLY A 48 0.09 7.99 9.34
C GLY A 48 0.89 8.15 8.06
N CYS A 49 1.97 8.93 8.12
CA CYS A 49 2.80 9.17 6.95
C CYS A 49 4.21 9.57 7.40
N LYS A 50 5.23 8.84 6.95
CA LYS A 50 6.62 9.18 7.27
C LYS A 50 7.61 8.71 6.22
N MET A 51 8.64 9.52 5.99
CA MET A 51 9.82 9.10 5.24
C MET A 51 10.72 8.24 6.13
N MET A 52 11.25 7.15 5.57
CA MET A 52 12.20 6.30 6.27
C MET A 52 13.18 5.60 5.33
N ARG A 53 14.34 5.23 5.86
CA ARG A 53 15.27 4.31 5.20
C ARG A 53 15.04 2.92 5.76
N LEU A 54 14.95 1.94 4.88
CA LEU A 54 14.79 0.54 5.28
C LEU A 54 16.15 -0.10 5.49
N ASP A 55 16.38 -0.65 6.66
CA ASP A 55 17.55 -1.48 6.92
C ASP A 55 17.31 -2.93 6.46
N GLU A 56 18.37 -3.73 6.46
CA GLU A 56 18.29 -5.12 6.01
C GLU A 56 17.39 -5.97 6.93
N ALA A 57 17.38 -5.68 8.25
CA ALA A 57 16.57 -6.44 9.19
C ALA A 57 15.07 -6.27 8.93
N ILE A 58 14.62 -5.04 8.70
CA ILE A 58 13.23 -4.73 8.33
C ILE A 58 12.88 -5.40 6.99
N LEU A 59 13.77 -5.34 6.01
CA LEU A 59 13.52 -5.93 4.69
C LEU A 59 13.47 -7.46 4.73
N ARG A 60 14.31 -8.11 5.53
CA ARG A 60 14.27 -9.56 5.73
C ARG A 60 12.98 -10.00 6.42
N ASP A 61 12.47 -9.23 7.36
CA ASP A 61 11.19 -9.50 8.00
C ASP A 61 10.01 -9.27 7.03
N HIS A 62 10.02 -8.13 6.33
CA HIS A 62 8.96 -7.77 5.37
C HIS A 62 8.86 -8.74 4.19
N TYR A 63 9.99 -9.19 3.65
CA TYR A 63 10.08 -10.14 2.55
C TYR A 63 10.53 -11.54 3.01
N SER A 64 10.15 -11.96 4.22
CA SER A 64 10.62 -13.23 4.82
C SER A 64 10.36 -14.45 3.93
N HIS A 65 9.29 -14.46 3.15
CA HIS A 65 8.95 -15.51 2.19
C HIS A 65 9.85 -15.53 0.94
N LEU A 66 10.71 -14.54 0.74
CA LEU A 66 11.59 -14.40 -0.43
C LEU A 66 13.08 -14.52 -0.09
N THR A 67 13.46 -14.58 1.19
CA THR A 67 14.86 -14.50 1.64
C THR A 67 15.76 -15.60 1.12
N GLU A 68 15.21 -16.77 0.83
CA GLU A 68 15.94 -17.94 0.31
C GLU A 68 16.12 -17.93 -1.22
N PHE A 69 15.51 -16.97 -1.92
CA PHE A 69 15.62 -16.90 -3.36
C PHE A 69 16.85 -16.09 -3.80
N PRO A 70 17.54 -16.47 -4.89
CA PRO A 70 18.73 -15.77 -5.38
C PRO A 70 18.50 -14.29 -5.71
N PHE A 71 17.29 -13.92 -6.14
CA PHE A 71 16.94 -12.53 -6.47
C PHE A 71 16.68 -11.64 -5.24
N PHE A 72 16.72 -12.19 -4.03
CA PHE A 72 16.49 -11.39 -2.83
C PHE A 72 17.50 -10.25 -2.65
N SER A 73 18.76 -10.47 -3.06
CA SER A 73 19.79 -9.42 -3.04
C SER A 73 19.45 -8.22 -3.94
N GLU A 74 18.76 -8.45 -5.05
CA GLU A 74 18.29 -7.38 -5.93
C GLU A 74 17.17 -6.56 -5.27
N ILE A 75 16.25 -7.24 -4.55
CA ILE A 75 15.20 -6.58 -3.77
C ILE A 75 15.82 -5.71 -2.68
N LEU A 76 16.79 -6.22 -1.92
CA LEU A 76 17.52 -5.45 -0.91
C LEU A 76 18.16 -4.21 -1.52
N GLY A 77 18.96 -4.38 -2.57
CA GLY A 77 19.64 -3.29 -3.24
C GLY A 77 18.68 -2.20 -3.74
N PHE A 78 17.58 -2.62 -4.34
CA PHE A 78 16.55 -1.70 -4.82
C PHE A 78 15.85 -0.96 -3.67
N MET A 79 15.36 -1.67 -2.65
CA MET A 79 14.62 -1.07 -1.53
C MET A 79 15.50 -0.17 -0.65
N GLN A 80 16.82 -0.35 -0.66
CA GLN A 80 17.77 0.49 0.06
C GLN A 80 18.35 1.64 -0.78
N SER A 81 18.07 1.69 -2.08
CA SER A 81 18.63 2.69 -3.00
C SER A 81 18.14 4.12 -2.73
N SER A 82 17.05 4.29 -2.00
CA SER A 82 16.46 5.58 -1.64
C SER A 82 15.63 5.42 -0.35
N PRO A 83 15.35 6.52 0.38
CA PRO A 83 14.26 6.50 1.34
C PRO A 83 12.95 6.10 0.67
N ILE A 84 12.04 5.56 1.46
CA ILE A 84 10.65 5.29 1.07
C ILE A 84 9.69 6.19 1.86
N LEU A 85 8.45 6.31 1.38
CA LEU A 85 7.39 6.92 2.15
C LEU A 85 6.43 5.83 2.62
N ALA A 86 6.36 5.62 3.93
CA ALA A 86 5.36 4.74 4.54
C ALA A 86 4.08 5.54 4.79
N ILE A 87 2.94 4.98 4.37
CA ILE A 87 1.61 5.58 4.48
C ILE A 87 0.70 4.56 5.16
N ALA A 88 0.03 4.96 6.23
CA ALA A 88 -1.05 4.20 6.83
C ALA A 88 -2.39 4.82 6.42
N LEU A 89 -3.28 4.00 5.92
CA LEU A 89 -4.60 4.40 5.45
C LEU A 89 -5.70 3.68 6.23
N GLU A 90 -6.84 4.36 6.42
CA GLU A 90 -8.04 3.79 7.04
C GLU A 90 -9.25 4.02 6.15
N GLY A 91 -10.16 3.04 6.11
CA GLY A 91 -11.41 3.13 5.37
C GLY A 91 -12.19 1.82 5.32
N GLU A 92 -13.41 1.87 4.82
CA GLU A 92 -14.22 0.67 4.60
C GLU A 92 -13.66 -0.21 3.50
N ALA A 93 -13.36 -1.48 3.83
CA ALA A 93 -12.78 -2.46 2.91
C ALA A 93 -11.53 -1.93 2.19
N ILE A 94 -10.71 -1.15 2.91
CA ILE A 94 -9.63 -0.36 2.29
C ILE A 94 -8.52 -1.23 1.71
N ILE A 95 -8.27 -2.42 2.30
CA ILE A 95 -7.23 -3.32 1.81
C ILE A 95 -7.49 -3.66 0.33
N GLN A 96 -8.70 -4.12 0.02
CA GLN A 96 -9.07 -4.47 -1.35
C GLN A 96 -9.15 -3.23 -2.26
N LYS A 97 -9.75 -2.15 -1.78
CA LYS A 97 -9.86 -0.90 -2.56
C LYS A 97 -8.50 -0.32 -2.95
N VAL A 98 -7.53 -0.34 -2.03
CA VAL A 98 -6.15 0.09 -2.33
C VAL A 98 -5.53 -0.83 -3.38
N ARG A 99 -5.67 -2.13 -3.24
CA ARG A 99 -5.13 -3.10 -4.22
C ARG A 99 -5.72 -2.91 -5.61
N ASP A 100 -7.03 -2.66 -5.70
CA ASP A 100 -7.70 -2.37 -6.98
C ASP A 100 -7.18 -1.07 -7.62
N LEU A 101 -6.98 -0.05 -6.80
CA LEU A 101 -6.48 1.26 -7.27
C LEU A 101 -5.01 1.19 -7.73
N ILE A 102 -4.17 0.42 -7.05
CA ILE A 102 -2.75 0.32 -7.44
C ILE A 102 -2.52 -0.61 -8.63
N GLY A 103 -3.36 -1.60 -8.84
CA GLY A 103 -3.23 -2.59 -9.90
C GLY A 103 -2.31 -3.78 -9.57
N PRO A 104 -2.14 -4.73 -10.49
CA PRO A 104 -1.34 -5.94 -10.29
C PRO A 104 0.15 -5.62 -10.12
N THR A 105 0.90 -6.58 -9.55
CA THR A 105 2.34 -6.43 -9.26
C THR A 105 3.17 -6.10 -10.50
N ASP A 106 2.83 -6.72 -11.63
CA ASP A 106 3.47 -6.43 -12.90
C ASP A 106 2.85 -5.16 -13.53
N SER A 107 3.60 -4.06 -13.51
CA SER A 107 3.13 -2.80 -14.08
C SER A 107 2.83 -2.89 -15.58
N THR A 108 3.51 -3.78 -16.30
CA THR A 108 3.28 -3.95 -17.75
C THR A 108 1.94 -4.61 -18.05
N ALA A 109 1.36 -5.33 -17.09
CA ALA A 109 0.04 -5.95 -17.16
C ALA A 109 -1.06 -5.11 -16.49
N ALA A 110 -0.68 -4.00 -15.83
CA ALA A 110 -1.63 -3.15 -15.12
C ALA A 110 -2.41 -2.25 -16.07
N ALA A 111 -3.71 -2.12 -15.83
CA ALA A 111 -4.57 -1.27 -16.64
C ALA A 111 -4.24 0.22 -16.42
N LYS A 112 -4.45 1.01 -17.47
CA LYS A 112 -4.45 2.49 -17.34
C LYS A 112 -5.51 2.93 -16.32
N GLY A 113 -5.18 3.97 -15.56
CA GLY A 113 -5.99 4.45 -14.44
C GLY A 113 -5.55 3.88 -13.09
N THR A 114 -4.87 2.74 -13.07
CA THR A 114 -4.21 2.24 -11.87
C THR A 114 -2.87 2.94 -11.64
N VAL A 115 -2.42 2.98 -10.38
CA VAL A 115 -1.12 3.58 -10.04
C VAL A 115 0.01 2.93 -10.84
N ARG A 116 0.05 1.61 -10.86
CA ARG A 116 1.10 0.84 -11.54
C ARG A 116 0.99 0.91 -13.05
N GLY A 117 -0.23 0.92 -13.59
CA GLY A 117 -0.45 1.03 -15.03
C GLY A 117 -0.06 2.39 -15.60
N ASP A 118 -0.19 3.45 -14.81
CA ASP A 118 0.16 4.81 -15.24
C ASP A 118 1.61 5.19 -14.94
N LEU A 119 2.17 4.69 -13.82
CA LEU A 119 3.40 5.22 -13.24
C LEU A 119 4.52 4.17 -13.07
N GLY A 120 4.17 2.88 -13.12
CA GLY A 120 5.13 1.79 -12.97
C GLY A 120 5.86 1.41 -14.25
N GLU A 121 6.94 0.65 -14.12
CA GLU A 121 7.76 0.19 -15.24
C GLU A 121 7.71 -1.33 -15.42
N ASP A 122 7.92 -2.07 -14.33
CA ASP A 122 8.04 -3.53 -14.34
C ASP A 122 7.50 -4.14 -13.02
N LYS A 123 7.92 -5.36 -12.69
CA LYS A 123 7.52 -6.06 -11.46
C LYS A 123 8.21 -5.54 -10.20
N MET A 124 9.39 -4.95 -10.33
CA MET A 124 10.17 -4.40 -9.22
C MET A 124 9.97 -2.88 -9.10
N ARG A 125 10.08 -2.14 -10.21
CA ARG A 125 9.82 -0.71 -10.30
C ARG A 125 8.33 -0.45 -10.54
N ASN A 126 7.54 -0.79 -9.54
CA ASN A 126 6.07 -0.75 -9.62
C ASN A 126 5.44 0.25 -8.64
N VAL A 127 6.19 1.27 -8.27
CA VAL A 127 5.79 2.49 -7.56
C VAL A 127 5.46 2.27 -6.09
N VAL A 128 4.61 1.32 -5.76
CA VAL A 128 4.12 1.10 -4.40
C VAL A 128 4.07 -0.39 -4.04
N HIS A 129 4.24 -0.67 -2.75
CA HIS A 129 3.79 -1.89 -2.11
C HIS A 129 2.50 -1.58 -1.34
N ALA A 130 1.59 -2.52 -1.23
CA ALA A 130 0.43 -2.45 -0.35
C ALA A 130 0.15 -3.81 0.30
N SER A 131 -0.33 -3.78 1.52
CA SER A 131 -0.75 -5.00 2.23
C SER A 131 -1.79 -5.77 1.41
N ASP A 132 -1.70 -7.10 1.41
CA ASP A 132 -2.54 -7.97 0.58
C ASP A 132 -3.66 -8.68 1.33
N ALA A 133 -3.62 -8.66 2.67
CA ALA A 133 -4.59 -9.29 3.54
C ALA A 133 -4.67 -8.57 4.90
N PRO A 134 -5.75 -8.74 5.69
CA PRO A 134 -5.88 -8.13 7.02
C PRO A 134 -4.72 -8.46 7.96
N GLU A 135 -4.28 -9.72 7.97
CA GLU A 135 -3.16 -10.18 8.82
C GLU A 135 -1.84 -9.53 8.40
N ALA A 136 -1.61 -9.40 7.10
CA ALA A 136 -0.45 -8.69 6.55
C ALA A 136 -0.49 -7.20 6.90
N ALA A 137 -1.64 -6.57 6.78
CA ALA A 137 -1.83 -5.16 7.13
C ALA A 137 -1.54 -4.90 8.62
N GLU A 138 -2.01 -5.76 9.51
CA GLU A 138 -1.73 -5.65 10.95
C GLU A 138 -0.23 -5.80 11.25
N ALA A 139 0.43 -6.78 10.64
CA ALA A 139 1.86 -7.02 10.81
C ALA A 139 2.69 -5.86 10.25
N GLU A 140 2.33 -5.34 9.08
CA GLU A 140 3.03 -4.23 8.43
C GLU A 140 2.82 -2.91 9.18
N LEU A 141 1.62 -2.64 9.72
CA LEU A 141 1.40 -1.48 10.59
C LEU A 141 2.36 -1.48 11.78
N LYS A 142 2.50 -2.62 12.46
CA LYS A 142 3.43 -2.76 13.60
C LYS A 142 4.90 -2.67 13.18
N ARG A 143 5.24 -3.10 11.97
CA ARG A 143 6.60 -3.06 11.43
C ARG A 143 7.05 -1.65 11.08
N PHE A 144 6.16 -0.86 10.49
CA PHE A 144 6.52 0.44 9.92
C PHE A 144 6.11 1.63 10.79
N PHE A 145 5.19 1.47 11.74
CA PHE A 145 4.70 2.57 12.57
C PHE A 145 4.71 2.21 14.05
N ASP A 146 5.15 3.16 14.87
CA ASP A 146 4.89 3.12 16.30
C ASP A 146 3.44 3.55 16.59
N ALA A 147 2.88 3.09 17.72
CA ALA A 147 1.48 3.38 18.06
C ALA A 147 1.15 4.88 18.10
N GLY A 148 2.09 5.73 18.55
CA GLY A 148 1.92 7.18 18.59
C GLY A 148 2.01 7.89 17.22
N GLU A 149 2.36 7.18 16.17
CA GLU A 149 2.46 7.73 14.80
C GLU A 149 1.16 7.57 14.00
N LEU A 150 0.17 6.88 14.55
CA LEU A 150 -1.12 6.66 13.91
C LEU A 150 -2.19 7.57 14.55
N MET A 151 -2.86 8.36 13.72
CA MET A 151 -3.87 9.36 14.09
C MET A 151 -5.31 8.84 13.93
N ALA A 152 -5.56 7.64 14.37
CA ALA A 152 -6.90 7.02 14.25
C ALA A 152 -7.67 7.06 15.56
#